data_b1c0b6e63ccac58319acbba76427c7c1
#
_entry.id   b1c0b6e63ccac58319acbba76427c7c1
#
_cell.length_a   1.000
_cell.length_b   1.000
_cell.length_c   1.000
_cell.angle_alpha   90.00
_cell.angle_beta   90.00
_cell.angle_gamma   90.00
#
_symmetry.space_group_name_H-M   'P 1'
#
loop_
_entity.id
_entity.type
_entity.pdbx_description
1 polymer ?
#
loop_
_entity_poly.entity_id
_entity_poly.type
_entity_poly.pdbx_seq_one_letter_code
_entity_poly.pdbx_strand_id
1 'polypeptide(L)'
;PATTGFGGEGRTVDGYAIKERGPHHRIWERQEIETTLRETGVERQIQYTELETGMHYWENGMWNESREAIEILGDHALATKGAHKVIFNANFADVGVVDLLTPDQKRFRSHIFGLSYFNSATGESVLIAEPKECFGQVLPPNQVFFLDAFDDVVADVRYTVSKAGCEQDVIIRAQ
;
A
#
# COMPACT_ATOMS: atom_id res chain seq x y z
N PRO A 1 -21.06 2.15 -21.40
CA PRO A 1 -21.44 3.22 -20.50
C PRO A 1 -21.82 2.59 -19.17
N ALA A 2 -20.90 2.65 -18.22
CA ALA A 2 -21.12 2.14 -16.87
C ALA A 2 -21.84 3.22 -16.08
N THR A 3 -23.04 2.90 -15.63
CA THR A 3 -23.85 3.73 -14.77
C THR A 3 -23.22 3.74 -13.38
N THR A 4 -22.81 4.89 -12.91
CA THR A 4 -22.25 5.13 -11.59
C THR A 4 -23.28 4.91 -10.50
N GLY A 5 -23.15 3.82 -9.74
CA GLY A 5 -23.89 3.62 -8.50
C GLY A 5 -23.28 4.47 -7.38
N PHE A 6 -24.04 5.42 -6.86
CA PHE A 6 -23.67 6.20 -5.68
C PHE A 6 -23.95 5.35 -4.42
N GLY A 7 -22.91 4.87 -3.78
CA GLY A 7 -22.98 4.21 -2.48
C GLY A 7 -21.77 4.60 -1.64
N GLY A 8 -21.93 5.60 -0.80
CA GLY A 8 -20.95 6.05 0.16
C GLY A 8 -21.30 7.47 0.59
N GLU A 9 -21.49 7.70 1.89
CA GLU A 9 -21.83 9.00 2.45
C GLU A 9 -20.94 10.08 1.85
N GLY A 10 -21.56 11.06 1.19
CA GLY A 10 -20.87 12.14 0.50
C GLY A 10 -20.07 12.98 1.48
N ARG A 11 -18.77 12.69 1.59
CA ARG A 11 -17.86 13.53 2.35
C ARG A 11 -17.79 14.88 1.66
N THR A 12 -18.31 15.93 2.30
CA THR A 12 -18.17 17.29 1.82
C THR A 12 -17.05 17.97 2.60
N VAL A 13 -16.13 18.63 1.88
CA VAL A 13 -15.09 19.46 2.47
C VAL A 13 -15.22 20.84 1.86
N ASP A 14 -15.43 21.86 2.68
CA ASP A 14 -15.61 23.26 2.26
C ASP A 14 -16.64 23.45 1.14
N GLY A 15 -17.74 22.69 1.20
CA GLY A 15 -18.82 22.75 0.20
C GLY A 15 -18.53 21.97 -1.10
N TYR A 16 -17.38 21.30 -1.22
CA TYR A 16 -17.09 20.39 -2.33
C TYR A 16 -17.62 18.99 -2.06
N ALA A 17 -18.23 18.38 -3.04
CA ALA A 17 -18.64 16.98 -3.05
C ALA A 17 -17.74 16.18 -3.99
N ILE A 18 -17.57 14.89 -3.71
CA ILE A 18 -16.82 14.02 -4.60
C ILE A 18 -17.68 13.68 -5.80
N LYS A 19 -17.23 14.10 -6.99
CA LYS A 19 -17.85 13.81 -8.28
C LYS A 19 -17.41 12.46 -8.84
N GLU A 20 -16.12 12.16 -8.73
CA GLU A 20 -15.53 10.96 -9.33
C GLU A 20 -14.40 10.42 -8.45
N ARG A 21 -14.23 9.09 -8.46
CA ARG A 21 -13.10 8.38 -7.86
C ARG A 21 -12.45 7.48 -8.90
N GLY A 22 -11.13 7.44 -8.88
CA GLY A 22 -10.32 6.53 -9.68
C GLY A 22 -9.18 5.94 -8.84
N PRO A 23 -8.35 5.04 -9.40
CA PRO A 23 -7.30 4.36 -8.64
C PRO A 23 -6.26 5.30 -8.04
N HIS A 24 -6.04 6.46 -8.69
CA HIS A 24 -4.99 7.41 -8.32
C HIS A 24 -5.50 8.84 -8.21
N HIS A 25 -6.82 9.05 -8.26
CA HIS A 25 -7.39 10.39 -8.23
C HIS A 25 -8.77 10.43 -7.59
N ARG A 26 -9.16 11.64 -7.21
CA ARG A 26 -10.49 12.03 -6.77
C ARG A 26 -10.81 13.39 -7.37
N ILE A 27 -11.97 13.54 -7.99
CA ILE A 27 -12.45 14.82 -8.52
C ILE A 27 -13.48 15.38 -7.57
N TRP A 28 -13.23 16.58 -7.11
CA TRP A 28 -14.11 17.36 -6.26
C TRP A 28 -14.84 18.41 -7.09
N GLU A 29 -16.09 18.66 -6.74
CA GLU A 29 -16.95 19.62 -7.43
C GLU A 29 -17.74 20.45 -6.44
N ARG A 30 -17.85 21.75 -6.71
CA ARG A 30 -18.71 22.68 -5.99
C ARG A 30 -19.46 23.56 -6.97
N GLN A 31 -20.76 23.80 -6.71
CA GLN A 31 -21.53 24.80 -7.43
C GLN A 31 -21.48 26.13 -6.66
N GLU A 32 -21.15 27.20 -7.34
CA GLU A 32 -21.20 28.56 -6.83
C GLU A 32 -22.20 29.37 -7.64
N ILE A 33 -23.03 30.17 -6.94
CA ILE A 33 -23.94 31.14 -7.57
C ILE A 33 -23.26 32.50 -7.38
N GLU A 34 -22.70 33.05 -8.45
CA GLU A 34 -22.15 34.40 -8.47
C GLU A 34 -23.29 35.39 -8.72
N THR A 35 -23.77 36.07 -7.67
CA THR A 35 -24.78 37.10 -7.77
C THR A 35 -24.10 38.46 -7.93
N THR A 36 -24.11 39.02 -9.13
CA THR A 36 -23.71 40.41 -9.35
C THR A 36 -24.91 41.33 -9.18
N LEU A 37 -24.68 42.56 -8.72
CA LEU A 37 -25.71 43.58 -8.41
C LEU A 37 -26.61 43.98 -9.61
N ARG A 38 -26.39 43.41 -10.79
CA ARG A 38 -27.09 43.78 -12.03
C ARG A 38 -27.61 42.64 -12.89
N GLU A 39 -27.29 41.38 -12.55
CA GLU A 39 -27.71 40.23 -13.36
C GLU A 39 -28.14 39.05 -12.50
N THR A 40 -29.09 38.24 -13.00
CA THR A 40 -29.45 36.93 -12.45
C THR A 40 -28.23 36.08 -12.29
N GLY A 41 -28.05 35.49 -11.11
CA GLY A 41 -26.87 34.71 -10.71
C GLY A 41 -26.42 33.74 -11.80
N VAL A 42 -25.13 33.81 -12.12
CA VAL A 42 -24.48 32.85 -13.02
C VAL A 42 -24.00 31.66 -12.16
N GLU A 43 -24.51 30.48 -12.51
CA GLU A 43 -24.02 29.26 -11.90
C GLU A 43 -22.62 28.94 -12.43
N ARG A 44 -21.64 28.82 -11.52
CA ARG A 44 -20.29 28.36 -11.81
C ARG A 44 -20.05 27.01 -11.18
N GLN A 45 -19.53 26.10 -11.96
CA GLN A 45 -19.09 24.80 -11.50
C GLN A 45 -17.56 24.82 -11.33
N ILE A 46 -17.11 24.67 -10.09
CA ILE A 46 -15.67 24.65 -9.77
C ILE A 46 -15.28 23.20 -9.49
N GLN A 47 -14.22 22.75 -10.13
CA GLN A 47 -13.68 21.42 -9.95
C GLN A 47 -12.18 21.49 -9.67
N TYR A 48 -11.68 20.57 -8.82
CA TYR A 48 -10.27 20.29 -8.69
C TYR A 48 -10.04 18.77 -8.59
N THR A 49 -8.85 18.34 -9.00
CA THR A 49 -8.43 16.94 -8.94
C THR A 49 -7.38 16.77 -7.86
N GLU A 50 -7.64 15.87 -6.93
CA GLU A 50 -6.70 15.39 -5.95
C GLU A 50 -6.02 14.13 -6.51
N LEU A 51 -4.69 14.05 -6.44
CA LEU A 51 -3.89 12.95 -6.97
C LEU A 51 -3.07 12.29 -5.86
N GLU A 52 -3.17 10.98 -5.77
CA GLU A 52 -2.36 10.16 -4.86
C GLU A 52 -2.22 8.73 -5.43
N THR A 53 -1.03 8.17 -5.44
CA THR A 53 -0.81 6.78 -5.91
C THR A 53 -1.58 5.80 -5.02
N GLY A 54 -2.41 4.94 -5.66
CA GLY A 54 -3.18 3.92 -4.95
C GLY A 54 -4.26 4.47 -4.00
N MET A 55 -4.78 5.67 -4.26
CA MET A 55 -5.79 6.34 -3.43
C MET A 55 -7.01 5.46 -3.17
N HIS A 56 -7.46 4.72 -4.18
CA HIS A 56 -8.61 3.83 -4.08
C HIS A 56 -8.32 2.47 -4.70
N TYR A 57 -9.07 1.46 -4.26
CA TYR A 57 -9.13 0.14 -4.85
C TYR A 57 -10.56 -0.25 -5.19
N TRP A 58 -10.71 -1.05 -6.25
CA TRP A 58 -12.01 -1.51 -6.71
C TRP A 58 -12.40 -2.82 -6.01
N GLU A 59 -13.51 -2.82 -5.30
CA GLU A 59 -14.03 -4.01 -4.64
C GLU A 59 -15.55 -3.92 -4.51
N ASN A 60 -16.25 -5.04 -4.73
CA ASN A 60 -17.71 -5.14 -4.66
C ASN A 60 -18.46 -4.13 -5.54
N GLY A 61 -17.91 -3.81 -6.73
CA GLY A 61 -18.55 -2.92 -7.69
C GLY A 61 -18.40 -1.43 -7.38
N MET A 62 -17.52 -1.06 -6.44
CA MET A 62 -17.30 0.35 -6.06
C MET A 62 -15.82 0.65 -5.77
N TRP A 63 -15.47 1.94 -5.85
CA TRP A 63 -14.20 2.46 -5.38
C TRP A 63 -14.21 2.63 -3.86
N ASN A 64 -13.32 1.94 -3.17
CA ASN A 64 -13.08 2.05 -1.74
C ASN A 64 -11.80 2.84 -1.48
N GLU A 65 -11.76 3.61 -0.41
CA GLU A 65 -10.57 4.35 0.00
C GLU A 65 -9.50 3.40 0.53
N SER A 66 -8.28 3.49 0.00
CA SER A 66 -7.18 2.65 0.43
C SER A 66 -6.70 3.03 1.83
N ARG A 67 -6.31 2.01 2.58
CA ARG A 67 -5.77 2.16 3.95
C ARG A 67 -4.46 1.43 4.08
N GLU A 68 -3.48 2.09 4.64
CA GLU A 68 -2.20 1.52 5.01
C GLU A 68 -2.33 0.84 6.37
N ALA A 69 -2.94 -0.34 6.37
CA ALA A 69 -3.21 -1.09 7.59
C ALA A 69 -3.00 -2.58 7.38
N ILE A 70 -2.39 -3.22 8.38
CA ILE A 70 -2.18 -4.66 8.44
C ILE A 70 -3.09 -5.23 9.52
N GLU A 71 -3.83 -6.27 9.15
CA GLU A 71 -4.72 -7.03 10.01
C GLU A 71 -4.12 -8.42 10.25
N ILE A 72 -4.26 -8.98 11.47
CA ILE A 72 -3.82 -10.34 11.79
C ILE A 72 -5.02 -11.26 11.63
N LEU A 73 -4.87 -12.31 10.81
CA LEU A 73 -5.88 -13.34 10.64
C LEU A 73 -5.22 -14.74 10.73
N GLY A 74 -5.49 -15.44 11.83
CA GLY A 74 -4.81 -16.70 12.13
C GLY A 74 -3.31 -16.48 12.36
N ASP A 75 -2.49 -17.14 11.55
CA ASP A 75 -1.03 -17.05 11.56
C ASP A 75 -0.47 -16.15 10.45
N HIS A 76 -1.34 -15.36 9.78
CA HIS A 76 -0.94 -14.46 8.72
C HIS A 76 -1.18 -13.00 9.10
N ALA A 77 -0.32 -12.11 8.61
CA ALA A 77 -0.54 -10.67 8.59
C ALA A 77 -0.97 -10.24 7.18
N LEU A 78 -2.08 -9.51 7.07
CA LEU A 78 -2.71 -9.19 5.79
C LEU A 78 -2.90 -7.69 5.62
N ALA A 79 -2.47 -7.16 4.49
CA ALA A 79 -2.79 -5.82 4.02
C ALA A 79 -3.69 -5.93 2.78
N THR A 80 -4.99 -5.88 2.98
CA THR A 80 -5.99 -6.13 1.91
C THR A 80 -6.80 -4.90 1.51
N LYS A 81 -6.64 -3.78 2.23
CA LYS A 81 -7.40 -2.55 2.02
C LYS A 81 -6.67 -1.57 1.10
N GLY A 82 -6.18 -2.06 -0.05
CA GLY A 82 -5.46 -1.28 -1.03
C GLY A 82 -5.50 -1.89 -2.42
N ALA A 83 -4.92 -1.17 -3.39
CA ALA A 83 -4.79 -1.63 -4.77
C ALA A 83 -3.90 -2.88 -4.87
N HIS A 84 -2.82 -2.91 -4.09
CA HIS A 84 -1.99 -4.09 -3.83
C HIS A 84 -2.51 -4.80 -2.59
N LYS A 85 -2.59 -6.13 -2.64
CA LYS A 85 -2.94 -6.94 -1.47
C LYS A 85 -1.72 -7.78 -1.09
N VAL A 86 -1.32 -7.75 0.18
CA VAL A 86 -0.12 -8.43 0.65
C VAL A 86 -0.48 -9.36 1.79
N ILE A 87 0.06 -10.57 1.75
CA ILE A 87 -0.02 -11.57 2.82
C ILE A 87 1.41 -11.86 3.27
N PHE A 88 1.65 -11.81 4.57
CA PHE A 88 2.90 -12.19 5.20
C PHE A 88 2.69 -13.47 5.99
N ASN A 89 3.53 -14.49 5.76
CA ASN A 89 3.57 -15.68 6.58
C ASN A 89 4.23 -15.37 7.94
N ALA A 90 3.88 -16.16 8.96
CA ALA A 90 4.38 -15.94 10.31
C ALA A 90 5.89 -16.20 10.42
N ASN A 91 6.40 -17.24 9.76
CA ASN A 91 7.82 -17.61 9.84
C ASN A 91 8.60 -17.04 8.65
N PHE A 92 9.70 -16.34 8.96
CA PHE A 92 10.58 -15.72 7.95
C PHE A 92 11.26 -16.73 7.02
N ALA A 93 11.59 -17.91 7.53
CA ALA A 93 12.24 -18.97 6.76
C ALA A 93 11.29 -19.69 5.78
N ASP A 94 10.00 -19.41 5.82
CA ASP A 94 9.02 -20.02 4.92
C ASP A 94 9.22 -19.57 3.48
N VAL A 95 9.06 -20.51 2.54
CA VAL A 95 9.07 -20.21 1.11
C VAL A 95 7.87 -19.32 0.79
N GLY A 96 8.15 -18.12 0.26
CA GLY A 96 7.11 -17.15 -0.08
C GLY A 96 6.54 -16.45 1.15
N VAL A 97 7.43 -16.05 2.08
CA VAL A 97 7.07 -15.26 3.26
C VAL A 97 6.24 -14.02 2.94
N VAL A 98 6.42 -13.47 1.74
CA VAL A 98 5.58 -12.40 1.17
C VAL A 98 4.85 -12.91 -0.05
N ASP A 99 3.54 -12.73 -0.08
CA ASP A 99 2.66 -13.03 -1.19
C ASP A 99 1.88 -11.77 -1.58
N LEU A 100 2.23 -11.17 -2.70
CA LEU A 100 1.69 -9.90 -3.18
C LEU A 100 0.81 -10.13 -4.41
N LEU A 101 -0.42 -9.62 -4.36
CA LEU A 101 -1.34 -9.54 -5.49
C LEU A 101 -1.38 -8.10 -5.99
N THR A 102 -1.07 -7.91 -7.27
CA THR A 102 -1.09 -6.61 -7.94
C THR A 102 -2.50 -6.22 -8.41
N PRO A 103 -2.76 -4.93 -8.71
CA PRO A 103 -4.07 -4.48 -9.20
C PRO A 103 -4.51 -5.17 -10.51
N ASP A 104 -3.56 -5.59 -11.36
CA ASP A 104 -3.81 -6.34 -12.60
C ASP A 104 -3.89 -7.86 -12.38
N GLN A 105 -4.10 -8.30 -11.14
CA GLN A 105 -4.31 -9.69 -10.72
C GLN A 105 -3.09 -10.61 -10.93
N LYS A 106 -1.89 -10.05 -11.04
CA LYS A 106 -0.66 -10.82 -11.04
C LYS A 106 -0.23 -11.12 -9.61
N ARG A 107 0.30 -12.30 -9.39
CA ARG A 107 0.75 -12.77 -8.08
C ARG A 107 2.27 -12.87 -8.07
N PHE A 108 2.87 -12.25 -7.07
CA PHE A 108 4.31 -12.30 -6.82
C PHE A 108 4.55 -12.88 -5.43
N ARG A 109 5.35 -13.95 -5.36
CA ARG A 109 5.80 -14.54 -4.10
C ARG A 109 7.30 -14.33 -3.96
N SER A 110 7.72 -13.88 -2.78
CA SER A 110 9.12 -13.58 -2.48
C SER A 110 9.52 -14.15 -1.14
N HIS A 111 10.79 -14.53 -1.04
CA HIS A 111 11.49 -14.81 0.20
C HIS A 111 12.98 -14.46 0.04
N ILE A 112 13.64 -14.23 1.15
CA ILE A 112 15.07 -13.88 1.17
C ILE A 112 15.87 -15.18 1.23
N PHE A 113 16.87 -15.34 0.36
CA PHE A 113 17.78 -16.48 0.37
C PHE A 113 19.00 -16.26 1.27
N GLY A 114 19.35 -15.01 1.57
CA GLY A 114 20.49 -14.65 2.36
C GLY A 114 20.99 -13.24 2.10
N LEU A 115 21.98 -12.82 2.85
CA LEU A 115 22.75 -11.61 2.63
C LEU A 115 24.09 -11.97 1.99
N SER A 116 24.44 -11.28 0.92
CA SER A 116 25.68 -11.52 0.20
C SER A 116 26.43 -10.23 -0.05
N TYR A 117 27.74 -10.32 -0.03
CA TYR A 117 28.61 -9.29 -0.55
C TYR A 117 28.78 -9.49 -2.05
N PHE A 118 28.57 -8.45 -2.83
CA PHE A 118 28.70 -8.49 -4.28
C PHE A 118 29.82 -7.55 -4.73
N ASN A 119 30.84 -8.12 -5.41
CA ASN A 119 31.91 -7.35 -6.01
C ASN A 119 31.52 -6.94 -7.44
N SER A 120 31.15 -5.68 -7.64
CA SER A 120 30.73 -5.18 -8.94
C SER A 120 31.83 -5.18 -10.03
N ALA A 121 33.12 -5.25 -9.63
CA ALA A 121 34.24 -5.28 -10.58
C ALA A 121 34.52 -6.67 -11.12
N THR A 122 34.33 -7.73 -10.30
CA THR A 122 34.60 -9.13 -10.68
C THR A 122 33.33 -9.93 -10.98
N GLY A 123 32.18 -9.46 -10.53
CA GLY A 123 30.91 -10.20 -10.60
C GLY A 123 30.78 -11.32 -9.57
N GLU A 124 31.73 -11.44 -8.64
CA GLU A 124 31.72 -12.47 -7.59
C GLU A 124 30.80 -12.07 -6.44
N SER A 125 30.13 -13.07 -5.85
CA SER A 125 29.29 -12.92 -4.68
C SER A 125 29.73 -13.87 -3.58
N VAL A 126 29.77 -13.37 -2.35
CA VAL A 126 30.07 -14.17 -1.16
C VAL A 126 28.89 -14.07 -0.21
N LEU A 127 28.26 -15.22 0.10
CA LEU A 127 27.21 -15.30 1.11
C LEU A 127 27.81 -15.03 2.49
N ILE A 128 27.20 -14.14 3.25
CA ILE A 128 27.64 -13.73 4.59
C ILE A 128 26.66 -14.10 5.70
N ALA A 129 25.38 -14.31 5.37
CA ALA A 129 24.37 -14.73 6.33
C ALA A 129 23.20 -15.42 5.64
N GLU A 130 22.68 -16.48 6.24
CA GLU A 130 21.49 -17.19 5.79
C GLU A 130 20.27 -16.80 6.65
N PRO A 131 19.03 -16.83 6.11
CA PRO A 131 17.84 -16.59 6.90
C PRO A 131 17.61 -17.73 7.89
N LYS A 132 17.24 -17.38 9.12
CA LYS A 132 16.84 -18.34 10.14
C LYS A 132 15.38 -18.24 10.53
N GLU A 133 14.88 -19.23 11.23
CA GLU A 133 13.52 -19.21 11.78
C GLU A 133 13.35 -18.03 12.74
N CYS A 134 12.47 -17.12 12.42
CA CYS A 134 11.98 -16.09 13.32
C CYS A 134 10.55 -15.71 12.94
N PHE A 135 9.79 -15.20 13.91
CA PHE A 135 8.38 -14.92 13.72
C PHE A 135 8.12 -13.44 13.54
N GLY A 136 7.26 -13.14 12.55
CA GLY A 136 6.87 -11.79 12.22
C GLY A 136 6.07 -11.12 13.35
N GLN A 137 6.37 -9.84 13.57
CA GLN A 137 5.67 -8.99 14.52
C GLN A 137 5.06 -7.81 13.75
N VAL A 138 3.74 -7.63 13.91
CA VAL A 138 3.06 -6.48 13.30
C VAL A 138 3.29 -5.25 14.18
N LEU A 139 3.86 -4.21 13.58
CA LEU A 139 3.92 -2.88 14.16
C LEU A 139 2.89 -2.00 13.44
N PRO A 140 1.76 -1.71 14.10
CA PRO A 140 0.72 -0.89 13.50
C PRO A 140 1.21 0.51 13.09
N PRO A 141 0.63 1.11 12.02
CA PRO A 141 -0.50 0.57 11.28
C PRO A 141 -0.12 -0.41 10.17
N ASN A 142 1.11 -0.37 9.61
CA ASN A 142 1.41 -0.88 8.29
C ASN A 142 2.76 -1.59 8.16
N GLN A 143 3.38 -2.03 9.25
CA GLN A 143 4.69 -2.67 9.20
C GLN A 143 4.67 -4.09 9.78
N VAL A 144 5.51 -4.97 9.19
CA VAL A 144 5.85 -6.28 9.72
C VAL A 144 7.36 -6.34 9.92
N PHE A 145 7.79 -6.76 11.10
CA PHE A 145 9.19 -6.96 11.46
C PHE A 145 9.48 -8.44 11.69
N PHE A 146 10.59 -8.89 11.15
CA PHE A 146 11.23 -10.14 11.49
C PHE A 146 12.55 -9.79 12.18
N LEU A 147 12.57 -9.93 13.52
CA LEU A 147 13.73 -9.54 14.32
C LEU A 147 14.79 -10.63 14.31
N ASP A 148 16.07 -10.22 14.22
CA ASP A 148 17.21 -11.13 14.23
C ASP A 148 17.06 -12.27 13.20
N ALA A 149 16.79 -11.87 11.96
CA ALA A 149 16.34 -12.75 10.89
C ALA A 149 17.43 -13.58 10.20
N PHE A 150 18.72 -13.39 10.58
CA PHE A 150 19.87 -14.04 9.95
C PHE A 150 20.82 -14.69 10.99
N ASP A 151 21.57 -15.71 10.57
CA ASP A 151 22.47 -16.46 11.46
C ASP A 151 23.69 -15.66 11.90
N ASP A 152 24.56 -15.28 10.99
CA ASP A 152 25.88 -14.73 11.31
C ASP A 152 25.91 -13.20 11.43
N VAL A 153 24.78 -12.54 11.13
CA VAL A 153 24.64 -11.08 11.17
C VAL A 153 23.41 -10.69 11.99
N VAL A 154 23.60 -9.83 12.99
CA VAL A 154 22.46 -9.29 13.76
C VAL A 154 21.71 -8.27 12.91
N ALA A 155 20.72 -8.76 12.17
CA ALA A 155 19.93 -7.94 11.28
C ALA A 155 18.46 -8.30 11.35
N ASP A 156 17.62 -7.28 11.20
CA ASP A 156 16.18 -7.41 11.11
C ASP A 156 15.73 -7.23 9.65
N VAL A 157 14.56 -7.78 9.34
CA VAL A 157 13.87 -7.46 8.09
C VAL A 157 12.55 -6.74 8.41
N ARG A 158 12.35 -5.60 7.76
CA ARG A 158 11.13 -4.82 7.88
C ARG A 158 10.42 -4.77 6.54
N TYR A 159 9.14 -5.05 6.55
CA TYR A 159 8.24 -4.76 5.43
C TYR A 159 7.35 -3.60 5.81
N THR A 160 7.19 -2.64 4.88
CA THR A 160 6.28 -1.50 5.04
C THR A 160 5.28 -1.51 3.89
N VAL A 161 4.00 -1.56 4.21
CA VAL A 161 2.92 -1.51 3.21
C VAL A 161 2.42 -0.07 3.11
N SER A 162 2.43 0.46 1.89
CA SER A 162 1.86 1.76 1.56
C SER A 162 0.78 1.63 0.48
N LYS A 163 0.07 2.69 0.18
CA LYS A 163 -0.87 2.73 -0.94
C LYS A 163 -0.18 2.48 -2.28
N ALA A 164 1.10 2.81 -2.38
CA ALA A 164 1.91 2.62 -3.59
C ALA A 164 2.41 1.19 -3.77
N GLY A 165 2.53 0.40 -2.70
CA GLY A 165 3.04 -0.97 -2.75
C GLY A 165 3.60 -1.47 -1.43
N CYS A 166 4.53 -2.40 -1.52
CA CYS A 166 5.21 -3.00 -0.37
C CYS A 166 6.73 -2.80 -0.53
N GLU A 167 7.37 -2.26 0.49
CA GLU A 167 8.81 -2.05 0.56
C GLU A 167 9.44 -3.04 1.55
N GLN A 168 10.69 -3.42 1.30
CA GLN A 168 11.48 -4.31 2.15
C GLN A 168 12.79 -3.64 2.51
N ASP A 169 13.10 -3.62 3.80
CA ASP A 169 14.38 -3.14 4.34
C ASP A 169 15.08 -4.24 5.11
N VAL A 170 16.42 -4.29 5.00
CA VAL A 170 17.29 -5.05 5.89
C VAL A 170 18.00 -4.06 6.82
N ILE A 171 17.81 -4.22 8.12
CA ILE A 171 18.31 -3.30 9.15
C ILE A 171 19.45 -4.02 9.90
N ILE A 172 20.67 -3.73 9.55
CA ILE A 172 21.86 -4.26 10.23
C ILE A 172 22.05 -3.51 11.55
N ARG A 173 21.99 -4.22 12.69
CA ARG A 173 22.07 -3.62 14.02
C ARG A 173 23.47 -3.64 14.61
N ALA A 174 24.23 -4.70 14.35
CA ALA A 174 25.62 -4.84 14.80
C ALA A 174 26.39 -5.82 13.89
N GLN A 175 27.68 -5.69 13.90
CA GLN A 175 28.64 -6.65 13.34
C GLN A 175 29.33 -7.43 14.46
#